data_839ab6891212d338247a8a1bd946a4b9
#
_entry.id   839ab6891212d338247a8a1bd946a4b9
#
_cell.length_a   1.000
_cell.length_b   1.000
_cell.length_c   1.000
_cell.angle_alpha   90.00
_cell.angle_beta   90.00
_cell.angle_gamma   90.00
#
_symmetry.space_group_name_H-M   'P 1'
#
loop_
_entity.id
_entity.type
_entity.pdbx_description
1 polymer ?
#
loop_
_entity_poly.entity_id
_entity_poly.type
_entity_poly.pdbx_seq_one_letter_code
_entity_poly.pdbx_strand_id
1 'polypeptide(L)'
;ILLGRESVSRVDGAIIELVKNTYDADAGFCFICFDVEHDHIYILDNGSGMTKGIIESCWMLIGTDNKRVEYLSAKNRIKSGEKGIGRFALDRLGSKCRMYTKHDSESLICWETDWSSFEKSGQIIDDVEANFSYCPERQFEDIIPIEIKKAIAQYTEEDHSNQFSLKSGTLFSISE
;
A
#
# COMPACT_ATOMS: atom_id res chain seq x y z
N ILE A 1 -3.48 10.20 19.03
CA ILE A 1 -2.97 10.63 17.71
C ILE A 1 -1.44 10.62 17.68
N LEU A 2 -0.75 11.08 18.73
CA LEU A 2 0.71 10.98 18.89
C LEU A 2 1.22 9.52 18.84
N LEU A 3 0.48 8.57 19.39
CA LEU A 3 0.86 7.15 19.46
C LEU A 3 1.11 6.47 18.11
N GLY A 4 0.41 6.88 17.03
CA GLY A 4 0.61 6.29 15.71
C GLY A 4 1.89 6.79 15.03
N ARG A 5 2.21 8.08 15.15
CA ARG A 5 3.43 8.68 14.61
C ARG A 5 4.70 8.25 15.36
N GLU A 6 4.61 8.05 16.66
CA GLU A 6 5.72 7.56 17.48
C GLU A 6 6.02 6.07 17.23
N SER A 7 5.00 5.28 16.87
CA SER A 7 5.16 3.85 16.57
C SER A 7 5.92 3.59 15.26
N VAL A 8 5.91 4.56 14.31
CA VAL A 8 6.66 4.48 13.03
C VAL A 8 7.60 5.67 12.97
N SER A 9 8.61 5.69 13.83
CA SER A 9 9.56 6.81 13.94
C SER A 9 10.65 6.78 12.87
N ARG A 10 10.83 5.67 12.14
CA ARG A 10 11.93 5.43 11.21
C ARG A 10 11.43 4.89 9.86
N VAL A 11 12.14 5.21 8.78
CA VAL A 11 11.87 4.76 7.41
C VAL A 11 11.84 3.22 7.30
N ASP A 12 12.78 2.54 7.96
CA ASP A 12 12.81 1.07 8.00
C ASP A 12 11.55 0.48 8.64
N GLY A 13 11.07 1.07 9.74
CA GLY A 13 9.82 0.67 10.37
C GLY A 13 8.61 0.87 9.45
N ALA A 14 8.58 1.97 8.69
CA ALA A 14 7.54 2.23 7.70
C ALA A 14 7.48 1.14 6.62
N ILE A 15 8.62 0.79 6.05
CA ILE A 15 8.71 -0.28 5.04
C ILE A 15 8.25 -1.62 5.61
N ILE A 16 8.70 -1.98 6.82
CA ILE A 16 8.30 -3.22 7.49
C ILE A 16 6.77 -3.30 7.66
N GLU A 17 6.12 -2.21 8.08
CA GLU A 17 4.65 -2.20 8.22
C GLU A 17 3.94 -2.39 6.88
N LEU A 18 4.43 -1.80 5.79
CA LEU A 18 3.85 -2.02 4.46
C LEU A 18 4.08 -3.47 3.99
N VAL A 19 5.25 -4.06 4.22
CA VAL A 19 5.51 -5.48 3.93
C VAL A 19 4.60 -6.40 4.75
N LYS A 20 4.33 -6.10 6.02
CA LYS A 20 3.36 -6.85 6.82
C LYS A 20 1.95 -6.76 6.23
N ASN A 21 1.55 -5.60 5.71
CA ASN A 21 0.26 -5.45 5.05
C ASN A 21 0.16 -6.32 3.78
N THR A 22 1.25 -6.45 2.99
CA THR A 22 1.26 -7.36 1.83
C THR A 22 1.11 -8.82 2.25
N TYR A 23 1.76 -9.22 3.34
CA TYR A 23 1.60 -10.56 3.91
C TYR A 23 0.15 -10.81 4.37
N ASP A 24 -0.45 -9.85 5.07
CA ASP A 24 -1.83 -9.93 5.57
C ASP A 24 -2.86 -9.94 4.43
N ALA A 25 -2.50 -9.37 3.25
CA ALA A 25 -3.29 -9.40 2.02
C ALA A 25 -3.10 -10.69 1.20
N ASP A 26 -2.45 -11.72 1.75
CA ASP A 26 -2.19 -13.00 1.07
C ASP A 26 -1.33 -12.88 -0.20
N ALA A 27 -0.51 -11.85 -0.32
CA ALA A 27 0.36 -11.65 -1.44
C ALA A 27 1.36 -12.81 -1.63
N GLY A 28 1.67 -13.13 -2.87
CA GLY A 28 2.71 -14.08 -3.24
C GLY A 28 4.10 -13.44 -3.22
N PHE A 29 4.16 -12.12 -3.44
CA PHE A 29 5.39 -11.32 -3.37
C PHE A 29 5.11 -9.90 -2.89
N CYS A 30 6.17 -9.23 -2.43
CA CYS A 30 6.25 -7.80 -2.21
C CYS A 30 7.50 -7.28 -2.92
N PHE A 31 7.34 -6.37 -3.87
CA PHE A 31 8.42 -5.77 -4.63
C PHE A 31 8.60 -4.31 -4.21
N ILE A 32 9.83 -3.94 -3.80
CA ILE A 32 10.16 -2.58 -3.38
C ILE A 32 11.21 -2.05 -4.35
N CYS A 33 10.93 -0.91 -4.96
CA CYS A 33 11.82 -0.23 -5.89
C CYS A 33 12.09 1.20 -5.43
N PHE A 34 13.36 1.56 -5.32
CA PHE A 34 13.81 2.93 -5.08
C PHE A 34 14.25 3.52 -6.42
N ASP A 35 13.42 4.37 -7.00
CA ASP A 35 13.75 5.14 -8.21
C ASP A 35 14.40 6.46 -7.80
N VAL A 36 15.73 6.43 -7.67
CA VAL A 36 16.51 7.57 -7.21
C VAL A 36 16.57 8.69 -8.27
N GLU A 37 16.40 8.36 -9.54
CA GLU A 37 16.46 9.35 -10.64
C GLU A 37 15.20 10.24 -10.65
N HIS A 38 14.04 9.67 -10.27
CA HIS A 38 12.76 10.38 -10.27
C HIS A 38 12.23 10.65 -8.86
N ASP A 39 13.01 10.37 -7.82
CA ASP A 39 12.63 10.55 -6.42
C ASP A 39 11.33 9.86 -6.03
N HIS A 40 11.23 8.58 -6.39
CA HIS A 40 10.07 7.75 -6.13
C HIS A 40 10.43 6.46 -5.39
N ILE A 41 9.52 6.05 -4.51
CA ILE A 41 9.51 4.71 -3.91
C ILE A 41 8.26 4.00 -4.40
N TYR A 42 8.44 2.84 -4.99
CA TYR A 42 7.32 1.97 -5.38
C TYR A 42 7.28 0.75 -4.49
N ILE A 43 6.09 0.41 -3.99
CA ILE A 43 5.86 -0.82 -3.22
C ILE A 43 4.69 -1.53 -3.87
N LEU A 44 4.94 -2.69 -4.45
CA LEU A 44 3.98 -3.48 -5.22
C LEU A 44 3.79 -4.84 -4.58
N ASP A 45 2.54 -5.25 -4.46
CA ASP A 45 2.16 -6.63 -4.11
C ASP A 45 1.11 -7.19 -5.10
N ASN A 46 0.96 -8.50 -5.11
CA ASN A 46 -0.09 -9.21 -5.82
C ASN A 46 -1.09 -9.90 -4.86
N GLY A 47 -1.38 -9.24 -3.75
CA GLY A 47 -2.36 -9.71 -2.78
C GLY A 47 -3.80 -9.54 -3.24
N SER A 48 -4.72 -9.65 -2.29
CA SER A 48 -6.17 -9.51 -2.54
C SER A 48 -6.60 -8.11 -2.99
N GLY A 49 -5.76 -7.08 -2.77
CA GLY A 49 -6.14 -5.69 -2.93
C GLY A 49 -7.20 -5.24 -1.92
N MET A 50 -7.67 -4.01 -2.08
CA MET A 50 -8.68 -3.41 -1.20
C MET A 50 -9.92 -3.01 -1.97
N THR A 51 -11.10 -3.28 -1.39
CA THR A 51 -12.37 -2.70 -1.82
C THR A 51 -12.52 -1.28 -1.28
N LYS A 52 -13.45 -0.49 -1.84
CA LYS A 52 -13.82 0.81 -1.29
C LYS A 52 -14.17 0.72 0.20
N GLY A 53 -14.97 -0.29 0.57
CA GLY A 53 -15.37 -0.50 1.96
C GLY A 53 -14.17 -0.75 2.89
N ILE A 54 -13.16 -1.50 2.46
CA ILE A 54 -11.92 -1.72 3.22
C ILE A 54 -11.12 -0.42 3.35
N ILE A 55 -11.04 0.37 2.27
CA ILE A 55 -10.33 1.66 2.31
C ILE A 55 -11.00 2.59 3.32
N GLU A 56 -12.31 2.75 3.27
CA GLU A 56 -13.06 3.66 4.15
C GLU A 56 -13.07 3.18 5.61
N SER A 57 -13.25 1.87 5.86
CA SER A 57 -13.43 1.34 7.22
C SER A 57 -12.15 0.90 7.92
N CYS A 58 -11.08 0.64 7.19
CA CYS A 58 -9.84 0.11 7.75
C CYS A 58 -8.61 0.96 7.40
N TRP A 59 -8.44 1.31 6.12
CA TRP A 59 -7.27 2.05 5.66
C TRP A 59 -7.31 3.52 6.11
N MET A 60 -8.48 4.18 5.99
CA MET A 60 -8.68 5.58 6.36
C MET A 60 -8.86 5.78 7.87
N LEU A 61 -9.24 4.77 8.63
CA LEU A 61 -9.45 4.87 10.06
C LEU A 61 -8.17 4.57 10.86
N ILE A 62 -7.95 5.36 11.91
CA ILE A 62 -6.83 5.21 12.83
C ILE A 62 -7.22 4.27 13.96
N GLY A 63 -6.37 3.29 14.27
CA GLY A 63 -6.52 2.47 15.47
C GLY A 63 -7.72 1.52 15.45
N THR A 64 -8.11 1.03 14.28
CA THR A 64 -9.19 0.03 14.19
C THR A 64 -8.74 -1.32 14.73
N ASP A 65 -9.57 -1.91 15.60
CA ASP A 65 -9.35 -3.27 16.15
C ASP A 65 -9.75 -4.39 15.17
N ASN A 66 -10.02 -4.07 13.88
CA ASN A 66 -10.50 -5.04 12.90
C ASN A 66 -9.61 -6.26 12.74
N LYS A 67 -8.28 -6.11 12.88
CA LYS A 67 -7.33 -7.23 12.83
C LYS A 67 -7.43 -8.17 14.06
N ARG A 68 -8.01 -7.71 15.16
CA ARG A 68 -8.29 -8.56 16.33
C ARG A 68 -9.50 -9.46 16.14
N VAL A 69 -10.47 -9.03 15.32
CA VAL A 69 -11.69 -9.79 15.03
C VAL A 69 -11.42 -10.83 13.96
N GLU A 70 -10.60 -10.50 12.93
CA GLU A 70 -10.20 -11.41 11.86
C GLU A 70 -8.72 -11.77 11.98
N TYR A 71 -8.43 -12.75 12.83
CA TYR A 71 -7.07 -13.21 13.12
C TYR A 71 -6.37 -13.89 11.93
N LEU A 72 -7.14 -14.48 11.00
CA LEU A 72 -6.62 -15.18 9.84
C LEU A 72 -6.97 -14.43 8.53
N SER A 73 -6.06 -14.49 7.57
CA SER A 73 -6.33 -14.10 6.18
C SER A 73 -7.17 -15.16 5.45
N ALA A 74 -7.59 -14.89 4.21
CA ALA A 74 -8.33 -15.85 3.39
C ALA A 74 -7.53 -17.14 3.12
N LYS A 75 -6.19 -17.06 3.07
CA LYS A 75 -5.29 -18.23 2.95
C LYS A 75 -4.84 -18.80 4.29
N ASN A 76 -5.54 -18.49 5.40
CA ASN A 76 -5.21 -18.95 6.75
C ASN A 76 -3.83 -18.49 7.26
N ARG A 77 -3.30 -17.38 6.79
CA ARG A 77 -2.11 -16.76 7.38
C ARG A 77 -2.51 -16.01 8.65
N ILE A 78 -1.71 -16.11 9.70
CA ILE A 78 -1.89 -15.31 10.90
C ILE A 78 -1.54 -13.86 10.55
N LYS A 79 -2.52 -12.95 10.65
CA LYS A 79 -2.30 -11.53 10.36
C LYS A 79 -1.32 -10.93 11.36
N SER A 80 -0.28 -10.27 10.85
CA SER A 80 0.85 -9.76 11.62
C SER A 80 0.79 -8.25 11.87
N GLY A 81 0.01 -7.51 11.10
CA GLY A 81 -0.13 -6.06 11.25
C GLY A 81 -0.90 -5.69 12.50
N GLU A 82 -0.32 -4.85 13.34
CA GLU A 82 -0.98 -4.28 14.51
C GLU A 82 -1.57 -2.90 14.19
N LYS A 83 -2.78 -2.61 14.67
CA LYS A 83 -3.33 -1.26 14.92
C LYS A 83 -3.66 -0.33 13.75
N GLY A 84 -3.73 -0.76 12.47
CA GLY A 84 -4.14 0.15 11.39
C GLY A 84 -3.24 1.39 11.21
N ILE A 85 -1.94 1.26 11.46
CA ILE A 85 -0.97 2.37 11.37
C ILE A 85 -0.27 2.44 10.00
N GLY A 86 -0.62 1.57 9.05
CA GLY A 86 0.06 1.47 7.75
C GLY A 86 0.08 2.79 6.96
N ARG A 87 -0.99 3.61 7.04
CA ARG A 87 -0.99 4.91 6.35
C ARG A 87 0.01 5.91 6.94
N PHE A 88 0.33 5.83 8.25
CA PHE A 88 1.36 6.67 8.85
C PHE A 88 2.77 6.27 8.42
N ALA A 89 2.92 5.03 7.95
CA ALA A 89 4.15 4.59 7.34
C ALA A 89 4.44 5.37 6.05
N LEU A 90 3.41 5.69 5.27
CA LEU A 90 3.55 6.45 4.01
C LEU A 90 4.07 7.88 4.25
N ASP A 91 3.57 8.59 5.26
CA ASP A 91 4.03 9.94 5.66
C ASP A 91 5.54 9.98 6.01
N ARG A 92 6.13 8.84 6.37
CA ARG A 92 7.57 8.72 6.65
C ARG A 92 8.42 8.44 5.42
N LEU A 93 7.79 8.03 4.33
CA LEU A 93 8.47 7.67 3.10
C LEU A 93 8.44 8.78 2.05
N GLY A 94 7.51 9.75 2.17
CA GLY A 94 7.41 10.89 1.28
C GLY A 94 6.17 11.73 1.58
N SER A 95 6.13 12.94 1.02
CA SER A 95 5.04 13.90 1.24
C SER A 95 3.80 13.60 0.38
N LYS A 96 3.95 12.92 -0.74
CA LYS A 96 2.87 12.55 -1.66
C LYS A 96 2.79 11.05 -1.82
N CYS A 97 1.58 10.53 -1.76
CA CYS A 97 1.33 9.12 -1.98
C CYS A 97 0.15 8.91 -2.91
N ARG A 98 0.36 8.08 -3.93
CA ARG A 98 -0.68 7.52 -4.78
C ARG A 98 -0.73 6.01 -4.57
N MET A 99 -1.88 5.51 -4.20
CA MET A 99 -2.14 4.08 -4.07
C MET A 99 -3.10 3.64 -5.17
N TYR A 100 -2.70 2.65 -5.92
CA TYR A 100 -3.60 1.89 -6.79
C TYR A 100 -3.87 0.54 -6.15
N THR A 101 -5.13 0.16 -6.06
CA THR A 101 -5.49 -1.16 -5.52
C THR A 101 -6.61 -1.79 -6.33
N LYS A 102 -6.49 -3.09 -6.57
CA LYS A 102 -7.44 -3.88 -7.35
C LYS A 102 -7.84 -5.12 -6.56
N HIS A 103 -9.11 -5.16 -6.17
CA HIS A 103 -9.76 -6.34 -5.63
C HIS A 103 -10.57 -7.03 -6.72
N ASP A 104 -10.71 -8.35 -6.67
CA ASP A 104 -11.42 -9.12 -7.71
C ASP A 104 -12.87 -8.69 -7.91
N SER A 105 -13.55 -8.23 -6.85
CA SER A 105 -14.96 -7.82 -6.88
C SER A 105 -15.21 -6.38 -7.32
N GLU A 106 -14.17 -5.54 -7.51
CA GLU A 106 -14.33 -4.12 -7.82
C GLU A 106 -13.40 -3.69 -8.96
N SER A 107 -13.70 -2.54 -9.58
CA SER A 107 -12.81 -1.87 -10.51
C SER A 107 -11.54 -1.40 -9.81
N LEU A 108 -10.49 -1.12 -10.59
CA LEU A 108 -9.27 -0.51 -10.08
C LEU A 108 -9.61 0.80 -9.37
N ILE A 109 -9.07 0.98 -8.19
CA ILE A 109 -9.22 2.18 -7.37
C ILE A 109 -7.89 2.93 -7.36
N CYS A 110 -7.95 4.25 -7.49
CA CYS A 110 -6.87 5.18 -7.21
C CYS A 110 -7.23 5.99 -5.97
N TRP A 111 -6.33 6.00 -5.00
CA TRP A 111 -6.38 6.83 -3.80
C TRP A 111 -5.11 7.69 -3.75
N GLU A 112 -5.27 8.99 -3.50
CA GLU A 112 -4.16 9.95 -3.49
C GLU A 112 -4.23 10.84 -2.27
N THR A 113 -3.08 11.14 -1.69
CA THR A 113 -2.94 12.11 -0.60
C THR A 113 -1.65 12.90 -0.73
N ASP A 114 -1.68 14.14 -0.26
CA ASP A 114 -0.52 15.03 -0.15
C ASP A 114 -0.39 15.49 1.31
N TRP A 115 0.67 15.04 1.97
CA TRP A 115 0.97 15.33 3.36
C TRP A 115 1.66 16.68 3.54
N SER A 116 2.18 17.32 2.47
CA SER A 116 2.95 18.56 2.54
C SER A 116 2.16 19.74 3.08
N SER A 117 0.83 19.70 2.95
CA SER A 117 -0.07 20.72 3.49
C SER A 117 -0.12 20.75 5.03
N PHE A 118 0.22 19.60 5.68
CA PHE A 118 0.20 19.46 7.14
C PHE A 118 1.33 20.15 7.87
N GLU A 119 2.53 20.13 7.28
CA GLU A 119 3.72 20.71 7.91
C GLU A 119 3.59 22.23 8.09
N LYS A 120 2.72 22.86 7.29
CA LYS A 120 2.55 24.32 7.24
C LYS A 120 1.50 24.90 8.19
N SER A 121 0.57 24.10 8.72
CA SER A 121 -0.65 24.67 9.32
C SER A 121 -0.92 24.30 10.77
N GLY A 122 -0.14 23.43 11.41
CA GLY A 122 -0.43 22.93 12.76
C GLY A 122 -1.78 22.18 12.85
N GLN A 123 -2.31 21.74 11.71
CA GLN A 123 -3.57 21.01 11.60
C GLN A 123 -3.48 19.62 12.22
N ILE A 124 -4.61 19.11 12.65
CA ILE A 124 -4.74 17.74 13.19
C ILE A 124 -4.81 16.76 12.01
N ILE A 125 -4.22 15.59 12.14
CA ILE A 125 -4.17 14.53 11.11
C ILE A 125 -5.57 14.14 10.58
N ASP A 126 -6.63 14.40 11.32
CA ASP A 126 -8.01 14.13 10.92
C ASP A 126 -8.49 14.99 9.74
N ASP A 127 -7.74 16.06 9.38
CA ASP A 127 -8.08 16.97 8.27
C ASP A 127 -7.37 16.58 6.95
N VAL A 128 -6.74 15.38 6.86
CA VAL A 128 -6.12 14.92 5.60
C VAL A 128 -7.18 14.59 4.57
N GLU A 129 -7.31 15.44 3.58
CA GLU A 129 -8.10 15.13 2.41
C GLU A 129 -7.37 14.09 1.54
N ALA A 130 -8.08 13.04 1.19
CA ALA A 130 -7.63 12.07 0.22
C ALA A 130 -8.60 12.05 -0.97
N ASN A 131 -8.04 12.08 -2.17
CA ASN A 131 -8.82 11.91 -3.38
C ASN A 131 -9.02 10.43 -3.66
N PHE A 132 -10.24 10.06 -3.97
CA PHE A 132 -10.63 8.70 -4.29
C PHE A 132 -11.32 8.66 -5.64
N SER A 133 -10.88 7.77 -6.53
CA SER A 133 -11.49 7.57 -7.85
C SER A 133 -11.45 6.12 -8.30
N TYR A 134 -12.46 5.71 -9.09
CA TYR A 134 -12.42 4.46 -9.82
C TYR A 134 -11.79 4.66 -11.20
N CYS A 135 -11.01 3.66 -11.63
CA CYS A 135 -10.38 3.63 -12.95
C CYS A 135 -10.88 2.38 -13.73
N PRO A 136 -12.16 2.32 -14.13
CA PRO A 136 -12.76 1.11 -14.69
C PRO A 136 -12.16 0.67 -16.03
N GLU A 137 -11.61 1.63 -16.79
CA GLU A 137 -11.00 1.37 -18.11
C GLU A 137 -9.56 0.83 -18.03
N ARG A 138 -8.98 0.74 -16.82
CA ARG A 138 -7.59 0.32 -16.63
C ARG A 138 -7.52 -1.00 -15.86
N GLN A 139 -6.59 -1.86 -16.28
CA GLN A 139 -6.24 -3.06 -15.52
C GLN A 139 -5.12 -2.73 -14.51
N PHE A 140 -5.00 -3.54 -13.46
CA PHE A 140 -3.96 -3.34 -12.45
C PHE A 140 -2.55 -3.44 -13.07
N GLU A 141 -2.36 -4.33 -14.02
CA GLU A 141 -1.09 -4.48 -14.73
C GLU A 141 -0.71 -3.22 -15.54
N ASP A 142 -1.68 -2.47 -16.06
CA ASP A 142 -1.42 -1.28 -16.90
C ASP A 142 -0.80 -0.13 -16.13
N ILE A 143 -1.04 -0.06 -14.81
CA ILE A 143 -0.54 1.04 -13.97
C ILE A 143 0.86 0.79 -13.41
N ILE A 144 1.39 -0.42 -13.55
CA ILE A 144 2.72 -0.77 -13.03
C ILE A 144 3.79 -0.19 -13.95
N PRO A 145 4.77 0.57 -13.43
CA PRO A 145 5.88 1.11 -14.20
C PRO A 145 6.63 0.04 -14.99
N ILE A 146 7.07 0.38 -16.20
CA ILE A 146 7.73 -0.58 -17.10
C ILE A 146 9.03 -1.14 -16.52
N GLU A 147 9.75 -0.34 -15.75
CA GLU A 147 10.99 -0.72 -15.06
C GLU A 147 10.72 -1.82 -14.04
N ILE A 148 9.63 -1.69 -13.29
CA ILE A 148 9.20 -2.71 -12.32
C ILE A 148 8.77 -3.99 -13.04
N LYS A 149 8.02 -3.88 -14.14
CA LYS A 149 7.64 -5.04 -14.95
C LYS A 149 8.87 -5.80 -15.47
N LYS A 150 9.89 -5.08 -15.95
CA LYS A 150 11.15 -5.69 -16.42
C LYS A 150 11.90 -6.38 -15.27
N ALA A 151 11.99 -5.75 -14.10
CA ALA A 151 12.64 -6.35 -12.95
C ALA A 151 11.93 -7.61 -12.45
N ILE A 152 10.59 -7.62 -12.43
CA ILE A 152 9.79 -8.80 -12.09
C ILE A 152 10.00 -9.91 -13.13
N ALA A 153 10.00 -9.57 -14.43
CA ALA A 153 10.23 -10.54 -15.50
C ALA A 153 11.61 -11.20 -15.38
N GLN A 154 12.65 -10.40 -15.15
CA GLN A 154 14.00 -10.92 -14.94
C GLN A 154 14.06 -11.86 -13.73
N TYR A 155 13.45 -11.48 -12.60
CA TYR A 155 13.42 -12.34 -11.41
C TYR A 155 12.68 -13.66 -11.66
N THR A 156 11.58 -13.63 -12.43
CA THR A 156 10.81 -14.86 -12.75
C THR A 156 11.50 -15.76 -13.74
N GLU A 157 12.32 -15.23 -14.66
CA GLU A 157 13.15 -16.01 -15.57
C GLU A 157 14.27 -16.76 -14.82
N GLU A 158 14.86 -16.16 -13.81
CA GLU A 158 15.92 -16.74 -12.97
C GLU A 158 15.35 -17.81 -12.02
N ASP A 159 14.13 -17.61 -11.51
CA ASP A 159 13.43 -18.56 -10.63
C ASP A 159 12.28 -19.24 -11.40
N HIS A 160 12.58 -20.28 -12.17
CA HIS A 160 11.69 -21.01 -13.10
C HIS A 160 10.37 -21.54 -12.50
N SER A 161 10.02 -21.19 -11.28
CA SER A 161 8.92 -21.80 -10.52
C SER A 161 7.64 -20.97 -10.41
N ASN A 162 7.64 -19.64 -10.67
CA ASN A 162 6.47 -18.81 -10.38
C ASN A 162 6.13 -17.79 -11.45
N GLN A 163 5.06 -18.04 -12.21
CA GLN A 163 4.33 -16.97 -12.91
C GLN A 163 3.53 -16.17 -11.87
N PHE A 164 3.96 -14.94 -11.56
CA PHE A 164 3.20 -14.05 -10.69
C PHE A 164 2.00 -13.48 -11.45
N SER A 165 0.80 -13.65 -10.88
CA SER A 165 -0.40 -12.99 -11.40
C SER A 165 -0.44 -11.55 -10.88
N LEU A 166 -0.69 -10.59 -11.77
CA LEU A 166 -0.89 -9.16 -11.47
C LEU A 166 -2.34 -8.73 -11.72
N LYS A 167 -3.30 -9.65 -11.54
CA LYS A 167 -4.73 -9.36 -11.72
C LYS A 167 -5.32 -8.57 -10.57
N SER A 168 -4.81 -8.78 -9.36
CA SER A 168 -5.17 -8.06 -8.13
C SER A 168 -3.91 -7.69 -7.35
N GLY A 169 -4.05 -6.78 -6.40
CA GLY A 169 -2.95 -6.33 -5.55
C GLY A 169 -3.00 -4.86 -5.22
N THR A 170 -1.88 -4.35 -4.70
CA THR A 170 -1.73 -2.94 -4.35
C THR A 170 -0.38 -2.42 -4.82
N LEU A 171 -0.37 -1.23 -5.41
CA LEU A 171 0.82 -0.45 -5.77
C LEU A 171 0.78 0.88 -5.04
N PHE A 172 1.78 1.15 -4.23
CA PHE A 172 2.09 2.47 -3.71
C PHE A 172 3.14 3.15 -4.58
N SER A 173 2.91 4.40 -4.96
CA SER A 173 3.87 5.32 -5.56
C SER A 173 4.01 6.50 -4.62
N ILE A 174 5.19 6.68 -4.04
CA ILE A 174 5.48 7.63 -2.99
C ILE A 174 6.59 8.55 -3.46
N SER A 175 6.43 9.87 -3.28
CA SER A 175 7.42 10.89 -3.66
C SER A 175 7.43 12.06 -2.69
N GLU A 176 8.41 12.94 -2.81
CA GLU A 176 8.43 14.23 -2.12
C GLU A 176 7.55 15.29 -2.80
#